data_d2762ba813cf01a72761e01ed6abaf82
#
_entry.id   d2762ba813cf01a72761e01ed6abaf82
#
_cell.length_a   1.000
_cell.length_b   1.000
_cell.length_c   1.000
_cell.angle_alpha   90.00
_cell.angle_beta   90.00
_cell.angle_gamma   90.00
#
_symmetry.space_group_name_H-M   'P 1'
#
loop_
_entity.id
_entity.type
_entity.pdbx_description
1 polymer ?
#
loop_
_entity_poly.entity_id
_entity_poly.type
_entity_poly.pdbx_seq_one_letter_code
_entity_poly.pdbx_strand_id
1 'polypeptide(L)'
;NQKVAFNVAEEDMSIIGEEAFMNPVNSEEFTVGYYLNTKLGEFDVDFGVRLDDITRNGSVAEEHHDEDEGEEHEEEVELYDLNFSTQSYAIQFSQDWTDNLTVSLALSNVERAPGAQELFMNGPHLVTNRFEVGDVNLGTEVSNNIDFTMNYENDGAFASASFYANAVDNYIYLMDESEADHEEHEDEDHEEHHGDMIRANYLQQDAEFNGYELLVGRTITLPNGNLTVSLGQDSVIGKFNADSADESYVPRLTPKRTFIDVDYSSADYSAGISFKDVKPQYKTAMEESSTEGFMLVDMKVAKEFALSQDVGMTVSFFAKNLMDERARNHTSFVKNQVPLAGRNIGFKFNITF
;
A
#
# COMPACT_ATOMS: atom_id res chain seq x y z
N ASN A 1 20.48 24.01 -2.24
CA ASN A 1 20.82 22.76 -2.90
C ASN A 1 19.89 22.53 -4.08
N GLN A 2 20.43 22.10 -5.23
CA GLN A 2 19.63 21.82 -6.43
C GLN A 2 20.06 20.48 -7.00
N LYS A 3 19.10 19.71 -7.52
CA LYS A 3 19.36 18.43 -8.18
C LYS A 3 18.50 18.33 -9.43
N VAL A 4 19.06 17.78 -10.50
CA VAL A 4 18.33 17.34 -11.69
C VAL A 4 18.53 15.85 -11.81
N ALA A 5 17.47 15.13 -12.10
CA ALA A 5 17.50 13.69 -12.29
C ALA A 5 16.84 13.33 -13.63
N PHE A 6 17.38 12.28 -14.25
CA PHE A 6 16.81 11.66 -15.45
C PHE A 6 16.67 10.17 -15.17
N ASN A 7 15.57 9.60 -15.57
CA ASN A 7 15.36 8.15 -15.52
C ASN A 7 14.84 7.69 -16.88
N VAL A 8 15.33 6.53 -17.33
CA VAL A 8 14.81 5.81 -18.49
C VAL A 8 14.59 4.38 -18.01
N ALA A 9 13.39 3.87 -18.15
CA ALA A 9 13.04 2.51 -17.78
C ALA A 9 12.31 1.85 -18.95
N GLU A 10 12.62 0.57 -19.19
CA GLU A 10 11.91 -0.32 -20.10
C GLU A 10 11.61 -1.60 -19.32
N GLU A 11 10.37 -2.03 -19.35
CA GLU A 11 9.89 -3.22 -18.66
C GLU A 11 9.06 -4.07 -19.61
N ASP A 12 9.47 -5.33 -19.76
CA ASP A 12 8.69 -6.36 -20.43
C ASP A 12 8.04 -7.26 -19.37
N MET A 13 6.73 -7.19 -19.24
CA MET A 13 5.96 -8.06 -18.35
C MET A 13 5.29 -9.16 -19.17
N SER A 14 5.46 -10.42 -18.77
CA SER A 14 4.74 -11.56 -19.35
C SER A 14 4.38 -12.59 -18.28
N ILE A 15 3.18 -13.14 -18.40
CA ILE A 15 2.69 -14.22 -17.55
C ILE A 15 2.50 -15.42 -18.46
N ILE A 16 3.17 -16.53 -18.15
CA ILE A 16 3.20 -17.72 -18.98
C ILE A 16 2.64 -18.91 -18.20
N GLY A 17 1.66 -19.59 -18.77
CA GLY A 17 1.01 -20.77 -18.20
C GLY A 17 -0.43 -20.91 -18.65
N GLU A 18 -1.07 -22.01 -18.27
CA GLU A 18 -2.50 -22.27 -18.62
C GLU A 18 -3.45 -21.28 -17.92
N GLU A 19 -2.98 -20.61 -16.87
CA GLU A 19 -3.72 -19.63 -16.08
C GLU A 19 -3.13 -18.22 -16.27
N ALA A 20 -2.60 -17.92 -17.46
CA ALA A 20 -2.12 -16.59 -17.79
C ALA A 20 -3.32 -15.64 -17.87
N PHE A 21 -3.32 -14.62 -17.02
CA PHE A 21 -4.40 -13.64 -16.88
C PHE A 21 -4.11 -12.32 -17.60
N MET A 22 -3.00 -12.23 -18.31
CA MET A 22 -2.60 -11.03 -19.06
C MET A 22 -1.62 -11.40 -20.16
N ASN A 23 -1.81 -10.84 -21.33
CA ASN A 23 -0.87 -10.93 -22.45
C ASN A 23 0.43 -10.16 -22.15
N PRO A 24 1.54 -10.43 -22.87
CA PRO A 24 2.76 -9.66 -22.73
C PRO A 24 2.54 -8.17 -22.96
N VAL A 25 3.10 -7.35 -22.05
CA VAL A 25 3.04 -5.88 -22.10
C VAL A 25 4.45 -5.33 -22.04
N ASN A 26 4.77 -4.44 -22.98
CA ASN A 26 5.99 -3.62 -22.95
C ASN A 26 5.65 -2.23 -22.40
N SER A 27 6.46 -1.75 -21.47
CA SER A 27 6.30 -0.44 -20.83
C SER A 27 7.59 0.35 -20.97
N GLU A 28 7.51 1.55 -21.50
CA GLU A 28 8.63 2.49 -21.61
C GLU A 28 8.33 3.75 -20.80
N GLU A 29 9.31 4.22 -20.03
CA GLU A 29 9.17 5.42 -19.20
C GLU A 29 10.39 6.32 -19.34
N PHE A 30 10.16 7.60 -19.61
CA PHE A 30 11.15 8.65 -19.54
C PHE A 30 10.74 9.69 -18.53
N THR A 31 11.61 9.94 -17.54
CA THR A 31 11.34 10.88 -16.44
C THR A 31 12.41 11.97 -16.38
N VAL A 32 11.97 13.20 -16.17
CA VAL A 32 12.84 14.33 -15.80
C VAL A 32 12.37 14.91 -14.48
N GLY A 33 13.26 15.02 -13.51
CA GLY A 33 12.99 15.59 -12.21
C GLY A 33 13.91 16.77 -11.88
N TYR A 34 13.36 17.80 -11.23
CA TYR A 34 14.11 18.88 -10.61
C TYR A 34 13.72 19.03 -9.14
N TYR A 35 14.71 19.20 -8.30
CA TYR A 35 14.54 19.44 -6.87
C TYR A 35 15.36 20.65 -6.43
N LEU A 36 14.74 21.50 -5.60
CA LEU A 36 15.35 22.66 -4.97
C LEU A 36 15.11 22.61 -3.47
N ASN A 37 16.18 22.71 -2.68
CA ASN A 37 16.11 23.01 -1.25
C ASN A 37 16.75 24.37 -0.99
N THR A 38 16.07 25.27 -0.30
CA THR A 38 16.51 26.62 0.00
C THR A 38 15.93 27.13 1.31
N LYS A 39 16.44 28.26 1.80
CA LYS A 39 15.86 28.98 2.95
C LYS A 39 15.13 30.22 2.48
N LEU A 40 13.92 30.43 3.01
CA LEU A 40 13.14 31.64 2.82
C LEU A 40 12.81 32.25 4.21
N GLY A 41 13.64 33.19 4.65
CA GLY A 41 13.58 33.67 6.03
C GLY A 41 13.93 32.57 7.03
N GLU A 42 12.98 32.25 7.91
CA GLU A 42 13.12 31.17 8.92
C GLU A 42 12.64 29.82 8.41
N PHE A 43 12.04 29.75 7.21
CA PHE A 43 11.57 28.50 6.64
C PHE A 43 12.65 27.82 5.81
N ASP A 44 12.80 26.51 6.01
CA ASP A 44 13.39 25.61 5.03
C ASP A 44 12.32 25.26 4.00
N VAL A 45 12.61 25.47 2.73
CA VAL A 45 11.69 25.24 1.63
C VAL A 45 12.24 24.18 0.70
N ASP A 46 11.47 23.12 0.52
CA ASP A 46 11.72 22.07 -0.45
C ASP A 46 10.72 22.19 -1.59
N PHE A 47 11.19 22.20 -2.82
CA PHE A 47 10.38 22.22 -4.02
C PHE A 47 10.82 21.11 -4.96
N GLY A 48 9.88 20.38 -5.52
CA GLY A 48 10.10 19.36 -6.52
C GLY A 48 9.13 19.47 -7.70
N VAL A 49 9.62 19.14 -8.89
CA VAL A 49 8.79 18.94 -10.09
C VAL A 49 9.31 17.69 -10.81
N ARG A 50 8.39 16.91 -11.35
CA ARG A 50 8.64 15.71 -12.14
C ARG A 50 7.73 15.72 -13.36
N LEU A 51 8.32 15.36 -14.51
CA LEU A 51 7.62 15.19 -15.78
C LEU A 51 7.93 13.79 -16.27
N ASP A 52 6.89 13.06 -16.65
CA ASP A 52 7.02 11.70 -17.17
C ASP A 52 6.34 11.59 -18.53
N ASP A 53 6.97 10.81 -19.40
CA ASP A 53 6.41 10.34 -20.67
C ASP A 53 6.43 8.82 -20.63
N ILE A 54 5.24 8.21 -20.74
CA ILE A 54 5.01 6.81 -20.40
C ILE A 54 4.24 6.16 -21.54
N THR A 55 4.77 5.06 -22.08
CA THR A 55 4.10 4.25 -23.09
C THR A 55 3.77 2.87 -22.52
N ARG A 56 2.58 2.36 -22.84
CA ARG A 56 2.13 1.01 -22.50
C ARG A 56 1.64 0.33 -23.78
N ASN A 57 2.38 -0.68 -24.23
CA ASN A 57 2.06 -1.46 -25.42
C ASN A 57 1.63 -2.86 -25.00
N GLY A 58 0.41 -3.25 -25.34
CA GLY A 58 -0.15 -4.54 -24.94
C GLY A 58 -1.43 -4.88 -25.67
N SER A 59 -2.00 -6.01 -25.30
CA SER A 59 -3.33 -6.44 -25.75
C SER A 59 -4.09 -7.04 -24.57
N VAL A 60 -5.40 -6.98 -24.60
CA VAL A 60 -6.26 -7.70 -23.68
C VAL A 60 -6.25 -9.17 -24.07
N ALA A 61 -6.12 -10.07 -23.09
CA ALA A 61 -6.24 -11.50 -23.36
C ALA A 61 -7.69 -11.81 -23.73
N GLU A 62 -7.91 -12.62 -24.76
CA GLU A 62 -9.23 -13.11 -25.11
C GLU A 62 -9.63 -14.22 -24.15
N GLU A 63 -10.91 -14.30 -23.81
CA GLU A 63 -11.46 -15.39 -23.02
C GLU A 63 -11.46 -16.65 -23.90
N HIS A 64 -10.76 -17.69 -23.47
CA HIS A 64 -10.76 -18.96 -24.20
C HIS A 64 -12.15 -19.60 -24.12
N HIS A 65 -12.93 -19.49 -25.18
CA HIS A 65 -14.06 -20.35 -25.39
C HIS A 65 -13.55 -21.74 -25.75
N ASP A 66 -13.95 -22.78 -25.01
CA ASP A 66 -13.81 -24.17 -25.45
C ASP A 66 -14.71 -24.39 -26.66
N GLU A 67 -14.23 -23.96 -27.84
CA GLU A 67 -14.97 -24.20 -29.08
C GLU A 67 -14.93 -25.67 -29.47
N ASP A 68 -16.12 -26.19 -29.78
CA ASP A 68 -16.34 -27.44 -30.46
C ASP A 68 -15.48 -27.48 -31.76
N GLU A 69 -14.70 -28.53 -31.92
CA GLU A 69 -13.78 -28.84 -33.01
C GLU A 69 -14.33 -28.43 -34.38
N GLY A 70 -13.85 -27.33 -34.99
CA GLY A 70 -14.13 -27.23 -36.43
C GLY A 70 -13.75 -26.01 -37.24
N GLU A 71 -13.58 -24.81 -36.70
CA GLU A 71 -13.18 -23.67 -37.53
C GLU A 71 -12.05 -22.87 -36.84
N GLU A 72 -10.85 -22.90 -37.45
CA GLU A 72 -9.74 -21.99 -37.13
C GLU A 72 -10.13 -20.56 -37.55
N HIS A 73 -10.78 -19.79 -36.70
CA HIS A 73 -10.87 -18.35 -36.85
C HIS A 73 -9.55 -17.75 -36.34
N GLU A 74 -8.75 -17.16 -37.25
CA GLU A 74 -7.66 -16.27 -36.90
C GLU A 74 -8.32 -15.01 -36.29
N GLU A 75 -8.49 -14.96 -34.96
CA GLU A 75 -8.96 -13.78 -34.26
C GLU A 75 -7.85 -12.72 -34.31
N GLU A 76 -8.18 -11.52 -34.80
CA GLU A 76 -7.26 -10.37 -34.81
C GLU A 76 -7.12 -9.81 -33.40
N VAL A 77 -6.05 -10.18 -32.69
CA VAL A 77 -5.70 -9.60 -31.40
C VAL A 77 -5.54 -8.09 -31.52
N GLU A 78 -6.40 -7.33 -30.83
CA GLU A 78 -6.33 -5.87 -30.82
C GLU A 78 -5.11 -5.41 -30.01
N LEU A 79 -4.18 -4.72 -30.68
CA LEU A 79 -2.98 -4.16 -30.06
C LEU A 79 -3.20 -2.70 -29.70
N TYR A 80 -2.92 -2.35 -28.45
CA TYR A 80 -3.01 -0.99 -27.92
C TYR A 80 -1.62 -0.38 -27.74
N ASP A 81 -1.48 0.87 -28.14
CA ASP A 81 -0.33 1.74 -27.91
C ASP A 81 -0.81 2.97 -27.12
N LEU A 82 -0.74 2.89 -25.81
CA LEU A 82 -1.28 3.90 -24.91
C LEU A 82 -0.15 4.80 -24.39
N ASN A 83 -0.32 6.11 -24.60
CA ASN A 83 0.67 7.12 -24.25
C ASN A 83 0.12 8.07 -23.18
N PHE A 84 0.89 8.26 -22.09
CA PHE A 84 0.54 9.12 -20.98
C PHE A 84 1.68 10.11 -20.74
N SER A 85 1.34 11.40 -20.64
CA SER A 85 2.27 12.43 -20.20
C SER A 85 1.79 12.96 -18.87
N THR A 86 2.57 12.77 -17.80
CA THR A 86 2.18 13.18 -16.44
C THR A 86 3.14 14.22 -15.88
N GLN A 87 2.61 15.05 -14.98
CA GLN A 87 3.38 16.05 -14.27
C GLN A 87 3.05 16.00 -12.78
N SER A 88 4.08 16.08 -11.96
CA SER A 88 3.89 16.15 -10.51
C SER A 88 4.73 17.27 -9.93
N TYR A 89 4.18 17.97 -8.93
CA TYR A 89 4.92 19.01 -8.22
C TYR A 89 4.58 18.99 -6.73
N ALA A 90 5.56 19.38 -5.92
CA ALA A 90 5.40 19.44 -4.48
C ALA A 90 6.17 20.66 -3.93
N ILE A 91 5.64 21.24 -2.88
CA ILE A 91 6.32 22.24 -2.07
C ILE A 91 6.10 21.95 -0.60
N GLN A 92 7.18 21.99 0.18
CA GLN A 92 7.14 21.86 1.62
C GLN A 92 7.78 23.07 2.27
N PHE A 93 7.15 23.57 3.32
CA PHE A 93 7.69 24.57 4.22
C PHE A 93 7.92 23.91 5.58
N SER A 94 9.14 23.99 6.08
CA SER A 94 9.50 23.47 7.42
C SER A 94 10.11 24.60 8.24
N GLN A 95 9.80 24.64 9.54
CA GLN A 95 10.35 25.60 10.47
C GLN A 95 10.59 24.94 11.84
N ASP A 96 11.76 25.21 12.42
CA ASP A 96 12.05 24.93 13.82
C ASP A 96 11.43 26.05 14.67
N TRP A 97 10.24 25.81 15.24
CA TRP A 97 9.55 26.77 16.11
C TRP A 97 10.26 26.94 17.45
N THR A 98 10.90 25.86 17.90
CA THR A 98 11.80 25.86 19.06
C THR A 98 12.94 24.91 18.78
N ASP A 99 13.96 24.86 19.65
CA ASP A 99 15.07 23.91 19.55
C ASP A 99 14.63 22.45 19.53
N ASN A 100 13.38 22.18 19.92
CA ASN A 100 12.83 20.84 20.12
C ASN A 100 11.58 20.55 19.28
N LEU A 101 11.04 21.54 18.55
CA LEU A 101 9.78 21.39 17.80
C LEU A 101 9.95 21.88 16.36
N THR A 102 9.85 20.96 15.42
CA THR A 102 9.78 21.25 13.99
C THR A 102 8.35 21.08 13.49
N VAL A 103 7.88 22.03 12.69
CA VAL A 103 6.56 22.00 12.06
C VAL A 103 6.74 22.10 10.55
N SER A 104 6.00 21.29 9.80
CA SER A 104 6.06 21.25 8.34
C SER A 104 4.66 21.27 7.73
N LEU A 105 4.51 21.95 6.61
CA LEU A 105 3.33 21.92 5.75
C LEU A 105 3.79 21.59 4.34
N ALA A 106 3.26 20.49 3.78
CA ALA A 106 3.50 20.11 2.40
C ALA A 106 2.21 20.20 1.58
N LEU A 107 2.36 20.66 0.34
CA LEU A 107 1.30 20.68 -0.68
C LEU A 107 1.85 19.99 -1.91
N SER A 108 1.11 19.05 -2.48
CA SER A 108 1.53 18.39 -3.72
C SER A 108 0.35 18.11 -4.64
N ASN A 109 0.66 18.10 -5.92
CA ASN A 109 -0.17 17.52 -6.97
C ASN A 109 0.67 16.42 -7.62
N VAL A 110 0.13 15.21 -7.65
CA VAL A 110 0.83 14.02 -8.17
C VAL A 110 -0.05 13.36 -9.21
N GLU A 111 0.48 13.20 -10.41
CA GLU A 111 -0.17 12.47 -11.48
C GLU A 111 0.46 11.09 -11.66
N ARG A 112 -0.38 10.09 -11.95
CA ARG A 112 0.01 8.70 -12.18
C ARG A 112 -0.71 8.15 -13.41
N ALA A 113 0.05 7.59 -14.35
CA ALA A 113 -0.52 6.79 -15.43
C ALA A 113 -1.03 5.45 -14.90
N PRO A 114 -2.06 4.85 -15.53
CA PRO A 114 -2.47 3.49 -15.23
C PRO A 114 -1.34 2.48 -15.39
N GLY A 115 -1.31 1.45 -14.54
CA GLY A 115 -0.39 0.33 -14.64
C GLY A 115 -0.80 -0.68 -15.71
N ALA A 116 0.13 -1.53 -16.16
CA ALA A 116 -0.13 -2.56 -17.16
C ALA A 116 -1.28 -3.50 -16.74
N GLN A 117 -1.33 -3.91 -15.48
CA GLN A 117 -2.40 -4.76 -14.95
C GLN A 117 -3.76 -4.05 -14.95
N GLU A 118 -3.78 -2.76 -14.59
CA GLU A 118 -5.00 -1.97 -14.56
C GLU A 118 -5.62 -1.81 -15.97
N LEU A 119 -4.78 -1.84 -17.01
CA LEU A 119 -5.19 -1.67 -18.42
C LEU A 119 -5.53 -2.99 -19.13
N PHE A 120 -4.70 -4.04 -18.93
CA PHE A 120 -4.70 -5.20 -19.83
C PHE A 120 -5.04 -6.54 -19.16
N MET A 121 -5.34 -6.53 -17.86
CA MET A 121 -5.71 -7.75 -17.16
C MET A 121 -7.06 -8.27 -17.67
N ASN A 122 -7.15 -9.57 -17.96
CA ASN A 122 -8.39 -10.25 -18.27
C ASN A 122 -8.21 -11.74 -18.04
N GLY A 123 -8.48 -12.19 -16.81
CA GLY A 123 -8.32 -13.60 -16.52
C GLY A 123 -8.26 -13.95 -15.03
N PRO A 124 -8.09 -15.24 -14.73
CA PRO A 124 -8.16 -15.80 -13.38
C PRO A 124 -6.93 -15.45 -12.55
N HIS A 125 -7.11 -14.70 -11.48
CA HIS A 125 -6.08 -14.44 -10.47
C HIS A 125 -6.34 -15.29 -9.23
N LEU A 126 -5.84 -16.50 -9.21
CA LEU A 126 -6.13 -17.53 -8.20
C LEU A 126 -5.81 -17.08 -6.76
N VAL A 127 -4.74 -16.30 -6.57
CA VAL A 127 -4.35 -15.80 -5.24
C VAL A 127 -5.40 -14.88 -4.63
N THR A 128 -6.10 -14.12 -5.45
CA THR A 128 -7.19 -13.23 -5.01
C THR A 128 -8.55 -13.91 -5.06
N ASN A 129 -8.65 -15.10 -5.70
CA ASN A 129 -9.89 -15.81 -6.02
C ASN A 129 -10.82 -14.94 -6.85
N ARG A 130 -10.27 -14.24 -7.85
CA ARG A 130 -11.01 -13.32 -8.72
C ARG A 130 -10.67 -13.56 -10.18
N PHE A 131 -11.66 -13.33 -11.03
CA PHE A 131 -11.43 -13.05 -12.43
C PHE A 131 -11.30 -11.53 -12.57
N GLU A 132 -10.10 -11.04 -12.81
CA GLU A 132 -9.80 -9.61 -12.80
C GLU A 132 -9.80 -9.07 -14.24
N VAL A 133 -10.49 -7.94 -14.44
CA VAL A 133 -10.67 -7.29 -15.75
C VAL A 133 -10.13 -5.87 -15.70
N GLY A 134 -9.17 -5.57 -16.57
CA GLY A 134 -8.61 -4.24 -16.79
C GLY A 134 -9.50 -3.40 -17.72
N ASP A 135 -9.18 -2.10 -17.79
CA ASP A 135 -9.86 -1.20 -18.73
C ASP A 135 -8.82 -0.34 -19.48
N VAL A 136 -8.70 -0.53 -20.78
CA VAL A 136 -7.79 0.22 -21.66
C VAL A 136 -8.15 1.71 -21.79
N ASN A 137 -9.34 2.11 -21.34
CA ASN A 137 -9.81 3.49 -21.37
C ASN A 137 -9.47 4.27 -20.08
N LEU A 138 -8.81 3.65 -19.08
CA LEU A 138 -8.39 4.35 -17.88
C LEU A 138 -7.48 5.53 -18.21
N GLY A 139 -7.79 6.67 -17.63
CA GLY A 139 -7.00 7.90 -17.74
C GLY A 139 -6.01 8.06 -16.59
N THR A 140 -5.27 9.16 -16.61
CA THR A 140 -4.35 9.55 -15.55
C THR A 140 -5.10 9.84 -14.23
N GLU A 141 -4.62 9.26 -13.14
CA GLU A 141 -5.04 9.58 -11.78
C GLU A 141 -4.31 10.84 -11.29
N VAL A 142 -5.02 11.78 -10.66
CA VAL A 142 -4.47 13.05 -10.17
C VAL A 142 -4.77 13.23 -8.69
N SER A 143 -3.75 13.23 -7.85
CA SER A 143 -3.87 13.38 -6.40
C SER A 143 -3.40 14.76 -5.93
N ASN A 144 -4.30 15.53 -5.31
CA ASN A 144 -4.03 16.81 -4.66
C ASN A 144 -3.92 16.60 -3.15
N ASN A 145 -2.74 16.81 -2.57
CA ASN A 145 -2.43 16.44 -1.20
C ASN A 145 -2.05 17.64 -0.35
N ILE A 146 -2.51 17.63 0.89
CA ILE A 146 -2.12 18.55 1.96
C ILE A 146 -1.67 17.72 3.15
N ASP A 147 -0.43 17.93 3.60
CA ASP A 147 0.16 17.23 4.75
C ASP A 147 0.66 18.25 5.76
N PHE A 148 0.24 18.09 7.00
CA PHE A 148 0.71 18.87 8.13
C PHE A 148 1.38 17.96 9.15
N THR A 149 2.65 18.24 9.48
CA THR A 149 3.45 17.39 10.38
C THR A 149 4.08 18.22 11.49
N MET A 150 4.07 17.69 12.69
CA MET A 150 4.77 18.21 13.86
C MET A 150 5.68 17.13 14.45
N ASN A 151 6.94 17.46 14.71
CA ASN A 151 7.92 16.58 15.34
C ASN A 151 8.53 17.28 16.56
N TYR A 152 8.47 16.61 17.70
CA TYR A 152 9.04 17.09 18.96
C TYR A 152 10.03 16.08 19.51
N GLU A 153 11.21 16.56 19.92
CA GLU A 153 12.22 15.74 20.58
C GLU A 153 12.92 16.55 21.68
N ASN A 154 12.90 16.04 22.92
CA ASN A 154 13.60 16.67 24.03
C ASN A 154 13.90 15.67 25.15
N ASP A 155 15.16 15.55 25.57
CA ASP A 155 15.61 14.73 26.70
C ASP A 155 15.01 13.31 26.70
N GLY A 156 15.09 12.65 25.55
CA GLY A 156 14.56 11.31 25.34
C GLY A 156 13.03 11.22 25.17
N ALA A 157 12.27 12.29 25.40
CA ALA A 157 10.87 12.37 25.01
C ALA A 157 10.76 12.71 23.53
N PHE A 158 9.88 12.02 22.81
CA PHE A 158 9.59 12.29 21.40
C PHE A 158 8.09 12.21 21.11
N ALA A 159 7.65 13.01 20.17
CA ALA A 159 6.28 12.96 19.66
C ALA A 159 6.28 13.34 18.17
N SER A 160 5.43 12.67 17.40
CA SER A 160 5.15 13.01 16.01
C SER A 160 3.64 13.02 15.80
N ALA A 161 3.15 13.98 15.04
CA ALA A 161 1.75 14.04 14.61
C ALA A 161 1.71 14.47 13.16
N SER A 162 1.10 13.65 12.29
CA SER A 162 0.81 13.96 10.90
C SER A 162 -0.68 13.91 10.66
N PHE A 163 -1.18 14.89 9.92
CA PHE A 163 -2.56 14.96 9.44
C PHE A 163 -2.51 15.21 7.93
N TYR A 164 -3.29 14.46 7.18
CA TYR A 164 -3.33 14.58 5.73
C TYR A 164 -4.74 14.55 5.19
N ALA A 165 -4.90 15.23 4.05
CA ALA A 165 -6.10 15.22 3.23
C ALA A 165 -5.70 15.15 1.76
N ASN A 166 -6.24 14.17 1.04
CA ASN A 166 -5.96 13.93 -0.36
C ASN A 166 -7.29 13.92 -1.11
N ALA A 167 -7.40 14.76 -2.14
CA ALA A 167 -8.46 14.70 -3.12
C ALA A 167 -7.89 14.10 -4.41
N VAL A 168 -8.47 13.00 -4.86
CA VAL A 168 -7.97 12.22 -5.99
C VAL A 168 -9.01 12.19 -7.08
N ASP A 169 -8.71 12.83 -8.21
CA ASP A 169 -9.50 12.73 -9.42
C ASP A 169 -9.12 11.46 -10.18
N ASN A 170 -10.11 10.72 -10.67
CA ASN A 170 -9.92 9.46 -11.40
C ASN A 170 -9.14 8.41 -10.58
N TYR A 171 -9.42 8.24 -9.31
CA TYR A 171 -8.79 7.20 -8.49
C TYR A 171 -9.06 5.81 -9.08
N ILE A 172 -8.00 5.04 -9.37
CA ILE A 172 -8.10 3.70 -9.95
C ILE A 172 -8.18 2.66 -8.84
N TYR A 173 -9.19 1.80 -8.92
CA TYR A 173 -9.41 0.74 -7.92
C TYR A 173 -10.03 -0.52 -8.55
N LEU A 174 -9.84 -1.66 -7.89
CA LEU A 174 -10.44 -2.93 -8.28
C LEU A 174 -11.70 -3.15 -7.43
N MET A 175 -12.86 -3.36 -8.07
CA MET A 175 -14.16 -3.56 -7.45
C MET A 175 -14.72 -4.93 -7.79
N ASP A 176 -15.21 -5.64 -6.78
CA ASP A 176 -15.95 -6.88 -6.98
C ASP A 176 -17.31 -6.55 -7.60
N GLU A 177 -17.72 -7.30 -8.61
CA GLU A 177 -19.02 -7.14 -9.28
C GLU A 177 -20.16 -7.63 -8.37
N SER A 178 -21.32 -6.97 -8.45
CA SER A 178 -22.48 -7.40 -7.68
C SER A 178 -23.16 -8.61 -8.30
N GLU A 179 -23.84 -9.43 -7.47
CA GLU A 179 -24.64 -10.56 -7.97
C GLU A 179 -25.72 -10.10 -8.97
N ALA A 180 -26.24 -8.88 -8.83
CA ALA A 180 -27.26 -8.32 -9.72
C ALA A 180 -26.69 -7.94 -11.10
N ASP A 181 -25.46 -7.40 -11.13
CA ASP A 181 -24.78 -7.07 -12.40
C ASP A 181 -24.38 -8.35 -13.14
N HIS A 182 -24.05 -9.40 -12.41
CA HIS A 182 -23.71 -10.71 -12.97
C HIS A 182 -24.91 -11.37 -13.69
N GLU A 183 -26.13 -11.26 -13.14
CA GLU A 183 -27.34 -11.80 -13.76
C GLU A 183 -27.71 -11.07 -15.09
N GLU A 184 -27.32 -9.80 -15.28
CA GLU A 184 -27.60 -9.06 -16.54
C GLU A 184 -26.71 -9.55 -17.69
N HIS A 185 -25.54 -10.13 -17.40
CA HIS A 185 -24.63 -10.67 -18.42
C HIS A 185 -24.89 -12.15 -18.76
N GLU A 186 -25.59 -12.90 -17.88
CA GLU A 186 -25.97 -14.31 -18.16
C GLU A 186 -27.08 -14.46 -19.23
N ASP A 187 -27.82 -13.39 -19.55
CA ASP A 187 -28.88 -13.43 -20.58
C ASP A 187 -28.35 -13.37 -22.04
N GLU A 188 -27.07 -13.16 -22.26
CA GLU A 188 -26.43 -13.24 -23.57
C GLU A 188 -25.69 -14.59 -23.73
N ASP A 189 -26.42 -15.65 -24.01
CA ASP A 189 -26.08 -16.98 -24.60
C ASP A 189 -24.64 -17.55 -24.41
N HIS A 190 -23.91 -17.20 -23.35
CA HIS A 190 -22.61 -17.74 -23.04
C HIS A 190 -22.55 -18.28 -21.61
N GLU A 191 -22.64 -19.60 -21.47
CA GLU A 191 -22.27 -20.30 -20.23
C GLU A 191 -20.74 -20.16 -20.02
N GLU A 192 -20.27 -18.97 -19.61
CA GLU A 192 -18.89 -18.77 -19.23
C GLU A 192 -18.61 -19.44 -17.89
N HIS A 193 -18.00 -20.61 -17.93
CA HIS A 193 -17.55 -21.35 -16.78
C HIS A 193 -16.28 -20.72 -16.16
N HIS A 194 -16.36 -19.50 -15.59
CA HIS A 194 -15.26 -18.92 -14.80
C HIS A 194 -15.07 -19.61 -13.43
N GLY A 195 -15.75 -20.72 -13.21
CA GLY A 195 -15.78 -21.39 -11.90
C GLY A 195 -16.43 -20.54 -10.81
N ASP A 196 -16.10 -20.81 -9.54
CA ASP A 196 -16.62 -20.07 -8.38
C ASP A 196 -15.82 -18.76 -8.10
N MET A 197 -15.14 -18.17 -9.11
CA MET A 197 -14.36 -16.94 -8.93
C MET A 197 -15.24 -15.70 -9.03
N ILE A 198 -14.95 -14.71 -8.19
CA ILE A 198 -15.64 -13.41 -8.18
C ILE A 198 -15.09 -12.57 -9.34
N ARG A 199 -15.93 -12.08 -10.24
CA ARG A 199 -15.52 -11.10 -11.25
C ARG A 199 -15.20 -9.77 -10.58
N ALA A 200 -14.09 -9.13 -10.97
CA ALA A 200 -13.66 -7.86 -10.41
C ALA A 200 -13.09 -6.97 -11.51
N ASN A 201 -13.57 -5.73 -11.59
CA ASN A 201 -13.24 -4.80 -12.65
C ASN A 201 -12.38 -3.64 -12.12
N TYR A 202 -11.37 -3.22 -12.89
CA TYR A 202 -10.66 -1.97 -12.66
C TYR A 202 -11.52 -0.80 -13.12
N LEU A 203 -11.79 0.11 -12.19
CA LEU A 203 -12.66 1.28 -12.38
C LEU A 203 -11.93 2.56 -11.99
N GLN A 204 -12.46 3.70 -12.45
CA GLN A 204 -12.02 5.04 -12.02
C GLN A 204 -13.18 5.83 -11.43
N GLN A 205 -12.94 6.47 -10.29
CA GLN A 205 -13.88 7.39 -9.67
C GLN A 205 -13.14 8.38 -8.77
N ASP A 206 -13.65 9.61 -8.68
CA ASP A 206 -13.08 10.61 -7.76
C ASP A 206 -13.24 10.17 -6.31
N ALA A 207 -12.19 10.33 -5.53
CA ALA A 207 -12.14 9.90 -4.15
C ALA A 207 -11.45 10.93 -3.23
N GLU A 208 -11.87 10.96 -1.96
CA GLU A 208 -11.24 11.75 -0.92
C GLU A 208 -10.72 10.87 0.20
N PHE A 209 -9.48 11.12 0.63
CA PHE A 209 -8.86 10.43 1.76
C PHE A 209 -8.48 11.43 2.84
N ASN A 210 -8.83 11.10 4.08
CA ASN A 210 -8.44 11.89 5.25
C ASN A 210 -7.86 10.94 6.30
N GLY A 211 -6.75 11.34 6.90
CA GLY A 211 -6.12 10.50 7.89
C GLY A 211 -5.20 11.26 8.84
N TYR A 212 -4.71 10.50 9.82
CA TYR A 212 -3.71 10.98 10.77
C TYR A 212 -2.81 9.84 11.23
N GLU A 213 -1.60 10.20 11.64
CA GLU A 213 -0.64 9.34 12.31
C GLU A 213 -0.12 10.07 13.55
N LEU A 214 -0.18 9.43 14.71
CA LEU A 214 0.26 9.96 15.99
C LEU A 214 1.26 8.99 16.61
N LEU A 215 2.35 9.52 17.12
CA LEU A 215 3.34 8.78 17.91
C LEU A 215 3.78 9.63 19.07
N VAL A 216 3.84 9.06 20.27
CA VAL A 216 4.45 9.67 21.46
C VAL A 216 5.23 8.62 22.21
N GLY A 217 6.38 8.98 22.72
CA GLY A 217 7.21 8.05 23.47
C GLY A 217 8.28 8.73 24.30
N ARG A 218 8.97 7.90 25.05
CA ARG A 218 10.11 8.33 25.84
C ARG A 218 11.15 7.23 25.96
N THR A 219 12.40 7.60 25.75
CA THR A 219 13.57 6.80 26.09
C THR A 219 14.09 7.23 27.47
N ILE A 220 14.17 6.30 28.40
CA ILE A 220 14.66 6.48 29.77
C ILE A 220 16.02 5.80 29.86
N THR A 221 17.05 6.58 30.12
CA THR A 221 18.40 6.03 30.35
C THR A 221 18.47 5.41 31.74
N LEU A 222 18.73 4.12 31.79
CA LEU A 222 18.96 3.32 32.99
C LEU A 222 20.45 3.05 33.18
N PRO A 223 20.92 2.65 34.38
CA PRO A 223 22.34 2.40 34.64
C PRO A 223 22.99 1.38 33.65
N ASN A 224 22.22 0.43 33.14
CA ASN A 224 22.70 -0.66 32.30
C ASN A 224 22.07 -0.71 30.90
N GLY A 225 21.41 0.36 30.45
CA GLY A 225 20.78 0.37 29.13
C GLY A 225 19.69 1.44 29.01
N ASN A 226 18.93 1.38 27.93
CA ASN A 226 17.84 2.32 27.65
C ASN A 226 16.50 1.57 27.62
N LEU A 227 15.48 2.16 28.23
CA LEU A 227 14.11 1.70 28.15
C LEU A 227 13.31 2.71 27.32
N THR A 228 12.76 2.27 26.18
CA THR A 228 11.88 3.09 25.35
C THR A 228 10.45 2.59 25.49
N VAL A 229 9.53 3.50 25.73
CA VAL A 229 8.08 3.22 25.72
C VAL A 229 7.44 4.17 24.73
N SER A 230 6.64 3.63 23.82
CA SER A 230 5.91 4.42 22.83
C SER A 230 4.46 3.99 22.68
N LEU A 231 3.64 4.95 22.29
CA LEU A 231 2.24 4.78 21.91
C LEU A 231 2.05 5.43 20.54
N GLY A 232 1.57 4.65 19.58
CA GLY A 232 1.23 5.09 18.25
C GLY A 232 -0.25 4.85 17.93
N GLN A 233 -0.81 5.67 17.07
CA GLN A 233 -2.15 5.47 16.52
C GLN A 233 -2.22 6.02 15.11
N ASP A 234 -2.84 5.27 14.19
CA ASP A 234 -3.16 5.72 12.84
C ASP A 234 -4.61 5.45 12.45
N SER A 235 -5.10 6.24 11.51
CA SER A 235 -6.43 6.07 10.93
C SER A 235 -6.49 6.72 9.56
N VAL A 236 -7.10 6.04 8.59
CA VAL A 236 -7.44 6.57 7.28
C VAL A 236 -8.91 6.29 6.98
N ILE A 237 -9.56 7.22 6.29
CA ILE A 237 -10.91 7.07 5.74
C ILE A 237 -10.83 7.53 4.29
N GLY A 238 -11.28 6.71 3.36
CA GLY A 238 -11.44 7.04 1.94
C GLY A 238 -12.91 6.91 1.55
N LYS A 239 -13.40 7.87 0.79
CA LYS A 239 -14.76 7.90 0.26
C LYS A 239 -14.73 8.31 -1.19
N PHE A 240 -15.60 7.71 -1.99
CA PHE A 240 -15.88 8.19 -3.33
C PHE A 240 -16.77 9.42 -3.30
N ASN A 241 -16.55 10.34 -4.22
CA ASN A 241 -17.41 11.49 -4.47
C ASN A 241 -18.61 11.02 -5.30
N ALA A 242 -19.70 10.65 -4.63
CA ALA A 242 -20.93 10.20 -5.30
C ALA A 242 -22.02 11.27 -5.20
N ASP A 243 -22.73 11.49 -6.30
CA ASP A 243 -23.91 12.39 -6.35
C ASP A 243 -25.14 11.82 -5.61
N SER A 244 -25.07 10.58 -5.14
CA SER A 244 -26.15 9.89 -4.44
C SER A 244 -25.89 9.72 -2.95
N ALA A 245 -26.98 9.61 -2.16
CA ALA A 245 -26.97 9.55 -0.69
C ALA A 245 -26.30 8.30 -0.09
N ASP A 246 -25.94 7.30 -0.88
CA ASP A 246 -25.19 6.12 -0.45
C ASP A 246 -23.69 6.42 -0.52
N GLU A 247 -23.16 6.94 0.60
CA GLU A 247 -21.72 7.18 0.77
C GLU A 247 -20.96 5.86 0.58
N SER A 248 -20.36 5.66 -0.60
CA SER A 248 -19.49 4.53 -0.86
C SER A 248 -18.11 4.77 -0.29
N TYR A 249 -17.60 3.86 0.51
CA TYR A 249 -16.22 3.87 0.98
C TYR A 249 -15.30 3.23 -0.06
N VAL A 250 -14.07 3.71 -0.13
CA VAL A 250 -13.02 3.08 -0.93
C VAL A 250 -12.73 1.68 -0.37
N PRO A 251 -12.67 0.63 -1.22
CA PRO A 251 -12.49 -0.74 -0.77
C PRO A 251 -11.13 -0.98 -0.12
N ARG A 252 -11.09 -1.97 0.78
CA ARG A 252 -9.87 -2.55 1.37
C ARG A 252 -8.95 -1.55 2.09
N LEU A 253 -9.52 -0.52 2.70
CA LEU A 253 -8.75 0.41 3.51
C LEU A 253 -8.39 -0.16 4.88
N THR A 254 -7.19 0.18 5.34
CA THR A 254 -6.68 -0.22 6.66
C THR A 254 -7.58 0.31 7.78
N PRO A 255 -8.05 -0.55 8.72
CA PRO A 255 -8.77 -0.11 9.90
C PRO A 255 -7.90 0.77 10.81
N LYS A 256 -8.52 1.55 11.69
CA LYS A 256 -7.81 2.27 12.75
C LYS A 256 -6.99 1.32 13.61
N ARG A 257 -5.71 1.67 13.87
CA ARG A 257 -4.77 0.87 14.65
C ARG A 257 -4.21 1.67 15.81
N THR A 258 -3.91 0.97 16.90
CA THR A 258 -3.17 1.51 18.05
C THR A 258 -2.02 0.58 18.36
N PHE A 259 -0.83 1.13 18.60
CA PHE A 259 0.39 0.39 18.90
C PHE A 259 0.92 0.84 20.26
N ILE A 260 1.37 -0.10 21.08
CA ILE A 260 2.12 0.17 22.30
C ILE A 260 3.37 -0.68 22.24
N ASP A 261 4.54 -0.04 22.28
CA ASP A 261 5.82 -0.72 22.24
C ASP A 261 6.61 -0.40 23.50
N VAL A 262 7.23 -1.43 24.06
CA VAL A 262 8.14 -1.33 25.20
C VAL A 262 9.41 -2.06 24.84
N ASP A 263 10.50 -1.32 24.64
CA ASP A 263 11.79 -1.83 24.23
C ASP A 263 12.88 -1.52 25.25
N TYR A 264 13.64 -2.53 25.61
CA TYR A 264 14.85 -2.37 26.41
C TYR A 264 16.07 -2.75 25.58
N SER A 265 17.10 -1.94 25.64
CA SER A 265 18.41 -2.21 24.98
C SER A 265 19.56 -1.92 25.93
N SER A 266 20.53 -2.84 25.97
CA SER A 266 21.80 -2.68 26.66
C SER A 266 22.96 -3.08 25.73
N ALA A 267 24.17 -3.14 26.24
CA ALA A 267 25.34 -3.49 25.44
C ALA A 267 25.24 -4.89 24.82
N ASP A 268 24.64 -5.86 25.52
CA ASP A 268 24.58 -7.26 25.13
C ASP A 268 23.16 -7.88 25.17
N TYR A 269 22.15 -7.11 25.61
CA TYR A 269 20.75 -7.55 25.68
C TYR A 269 19.82 -6.61 24.97
N SER A 270 18.82 -7.15 24.25
CA SER A 270 17.63 -6.41 23.84
C SER A 270 16.38 -7.23 24.14
N ALA A 271 15.33 -6.56 24.57
CA ALA A 271 14.03 -7.17 24.80
C ALA A 271 12.94 -6.19 24.36
N GLY A 272 11.91 -6.68 23.70
CA GLY A 272 10.78 -5.88 23.26
C GLY A 272 9.48 -6.64 23.40
N ILE A 273 8.43 -5.92 23.72
CA ILE A 273 7.05 -6.37 23.66
C ILE A 273 6.22 -5.32 22.93
N SER A 274 5.42 -5.77 21.96
CA SER A 274 4.57 -4.93 21.15
C SER A 274 3.12 -5.39 21.25
N PHE A 275 2.22 -4.44 21.42
CA PHE A 275 0.78 -4.62 21.39
C PHE A 275 0.23 -3.87 20.20
N LYS A 276 -0.53 -4.55 19.32
CA LYS A 276 -1.21 -3.98 18.17
C LYS A 276 -2.71 -4.24 18.30
N ASP A 277 -3.48 -3.20 18.59
CA ASP A 277 -4.94 -3.24 18.60
C ASP A 277 -5.48 -2.68 17.28
N VAL A 278 -6.19 -3.51 16.55
CA VAL A 278 -6.82 -3.18 15.26
C VAL A 278 -8.33 -3.15 15.48
N LYS A 279 -8.94 -2.01 15.16
CA LYS A 279 -10.39 -1.85 15.34
C LYS A 279 -11.16 -2.60 14.25
N PRO A 280 -12.44 -2.96 14.52
CA PRO A 280 -13.32 -3.48 13.47
C PRO A 280 -13.43 -2.51 12.30
N GLN A 281 -13.55 -3.03 11.09
CA GLN A 281 -13.82 -2.23 9.90
C GLN A 281 -15.21 -2.51 9.38
N TYR A 282 -16.09 -1.52 9.56
CA TYR A 282 -17.47 -1.52 9.07
C TYR A 282 -17.71 -0.46 7.98
N LYS A 283 -16.67 0.33 7.65
CA LYS A 283 -16.69 1.29 6.55
C LYS A 283 -16.13 0.58 5.32
N THR A 284 -16.99 -0.13 4.65
CA THR A 284 -16.67 -1.00 3.52
C THR A 284 -17.30 -0.44 2.24
N ALA A 285 -16.68 -0.75 1.11
CA ALA A 285 -17.28 -0.52 -0.20
C ALA A 285 -18.51 -1.42 -0.40
N MET A 286 -19.23 -1.18 -1.47
CA MET A 286 -20.26 -2.10 -1.96
C MET A 286 -19.62 -3.47 -2.22
N GLU A 287 -20.32 -4.57 -1.97
CA GLU A 287 -19.86 -5.96 -2.09
C GLU A 287 -18.63 -6.31 -1.21
N GLU A 288 -18.16 -5.40 -0.39
CA GLU A 288 -17.05 -5.67 0.52
C GLU A 288 -17.53 -6.09 1.92
N SER A 289 -17.08 -7.26 2.38
CA SER A 289 -17.39 -7.73 3.75
C SER A 289 -16.63 -6.95 4.82
N SER A 290 -17.27 -6.69 5.96
CA SER A 290 -16.62 -6.14 7.15
C SER A 290 -15.66 -7.14 7.80
N THR A 291 -14.79 -6.65 8.69
CA THR A 291 -13.92 -7.50 9.54
C THR A 291 -14.00 -7.08 10.99
N GLU A 292 -13.96 -8.08 11.87
CA GLU A 292 -13.85 -7.85 13.30
C GLU A 292 -12.45 -7.31 13.66
N GLY A 293 -12.40 -6.57 14.78
CA GLY A 293 -11.13 -6.12 15.34
C GLY A 293 -10.38 -7.26 16.02
N PHE A 294 -9.09 -7.05 16.26
CA PHE A 294 -8.22 -8.01 16.94
C PHE A 294 -7.07 -7.32 17.66
N MET A 295 -6.43 -8.05 18.58
CA MET A 295 -5.22 -7.60 19.27
C MET A 295 -4.10 -8.62 19.12
N LEU A 296 -2.96 -8.21 18.58
CA LEU A 296 -1.75 -9.01 18.52
C LEU A 296 -0.79 -8.58 19.64
N VAL A 297 -0.11 -9.56 20.22
CA VAL A 297 0.98 -9.36 21.18
C VAL A 297 2.20 -10.09 20.67
N ASP A 298 3.27 -9.37 20.42
CA ASP A 298 4.54 -9.88 19.96
C ASP A 298 5.63 -9.64 21.00
N MET A 299 6.57 -10.56 21.15
CA MET A 299 7.70 -10.46 22.06
C MET A 299 9.01 -10.88 21.38
N LYS A 300 10.08 -10.19 21.68
CA LYS A 300 11.43 -10.51 21.22
C LYS A 300 12.42 -10.30 22.36
N VAL A 301 13.35 -11.24 22.51
CA VAL A 301 14.50 -11.13 23.44
C VAL A 301 15.73 -11.57 22.67
N ALA A 302 16.81 -10.82 22.72
CA ALA A 302 18.06 -11.20 22.10
C ALA A 302 19.23 -10.98 23.08
N LYS A 303 20.23 -11.83 22.92
CA LYS A 303 21.52 -11.69 23.64
C LYS A 303 22.68 -11.89 22.68
N GLU A 304 23.65 -11.00 22.82
CA GLU A 304 24.91 -11.07 22.11
C GLU A 304 25.97 -11.74 22.98
N PHE A 305 26.78 -12.59 22.34
CA PHE A 305 27.88 -13.31 22.94
C PHE A 305 29.14 -13.06 22.11
N ALA A 306 30.22 -12.65 22.75
CA ALA A 306 31.55 -12.67 22.13
C ALA A 306 32.10 -14.09 22.25
N LEU A 307 32.23 -14.82 21.15
CA LEU A 307 32.80 -16.17 21.13
C LEU A 307 34.32 -16.14 21.01
N SER A 308 34.87 -15.15 20.32
CA SER A 308 36.29 -14.84 20.24
C SER A 308 36.48 -13.32 19.98
N GLN A 309 37.73 -12.88 19.70
CA GLN A 309 37.98 -11.47 19.37
C GLN A 309 37.30 -11.03 18.08
N ASP A 310 37.13 -11.95 17.11
CA ASP A 310 36.60 -11.68 15.77
C ASP A 310 35.27 -12.38 15.49
N VAL A 311 34.73 -13.16 16.46
CA VAL A 311 33.51 -13.93 16.27
C VAL A 311 32.47 -13.57 17.33
N GLY A 312 31.35 -13.04 16.86
CA GLY A 312 30.18 -12.76 17.67
C GLY A 312 29.02 -13.73 17.37
N MET A 313 28.17 -13.99 18.35
CA MET A 313 26.93 -14.72 18.15
C MET A 313 25.76 -14.00 18.81
N THR A 314 24.69 -13.78 18.07
CA THR A 314 23.42 -13.29 18.61
C THR A 314 22.42 -14.43 18.66
N VAL A 315 21.87 -14.70 19.83
CA VAL A 315 20.76 -15.63 20.02
C VAL A 315 19.50 -14.81 20.28
N SER A 316 18.50 -14.97 19.43
CA SER A 316 17.21 -14.29 19.56
C SER A 316 16.11 -15.31 19.76
N PHE A 317 15.28 -15.08 20.77
CA PHE A 317 13.97 -15.72 20.95
C PHE A 317 12.90 -14.74 20.45
N PHE A 318 11.89 -15.24 19.73
CA PHE A 318 10.73 -14.47 19.35
C PHE A 318 9.44 -15.25 19.55
N ALA A 319 8.39 -14.55 19.89
CA ALA A 319 7.03 -15.04 19.91
C ALA A 319 6.13 -14.03 19.22
N LYS A 320 5.52 -14.39 18.09
CA LYS A 320 4.55 -13.60 17.36
C LYS A 320 3.15 -14.13 17.63
N ASN A 321 2.18 -13.22 17.69
CA ASN A 321 0.80 -13.56 18.03
C ASN A 321 0.74 -14.46 19.29
N LEU A 322 1.34 -13.98 20.38
CA LEU A 322 1.51 -14.77 21.62
C LEU A 322 0.18 -15.27 22.19
N MET A 323 -0.89 -14.50 22.00
CA MET A 323 -2.23 -14.83 22.50
C MET A 323 -2.97 -15.83 21.59
N ASP A 324 -2.40 -16.22 20.43
CA ASP A 324 -3.01 -17.08 19.43
C ASP A 324 -4.34 -16.55 18.88
N GLU A 325 -4.38 -15.23 18.68
CA GLU A 325 -5.56 -14.52 18.19
C GLU A 325 -5.83 -14.88 16.73
N ARG A 326 -7.10 -15.10 16.39
CA ARG A 326 -7.52 -15.32 15.00
C ARG A 326 -7.76 -13.98 14.30
N ALA A 327 -6.70 -13.38 13.81
CA ALA A 327 -6.73 -12.08 13.16
C ALA A 327 -6.99 -12.20 11.64
N ARG A 328 -7.70 -11.22 11.07
CA ARG A 328 -7.95 -11.12 9.63
C ARG A 328 -7.50 -9.75 9.11
N ASN A 329 -6.68 -9.76 8.06
CA ASN A 329 -6.26 -8.51 7.44
C ASN A 329 -7.38 -7.96 6.54
N HIS A 330 -7.98 -6.85 6.91
CA HIS A 330 -9.08 -6.24 6.16
C HIS A 330 -8.71 -5.91 4.71
N THR A 331 -7.46 -5.53 4.45
CA THR A 331 -6.98 -5.17 3.11
C THR A 331 -6.76 -6.36 2.17
N SER A 332 -6.89 -7.60 2.68
CA SER A 332 -6.72 -8.81 1.88
C SER A 332 -7.99 -9.15 1.10
N PHE A 333 -7.84 -9.49 -0.17
CA PHE A 333 -8.93 -10.01 -1.00
C PHE A 333 -9.53 -11.31 -0.45
N VAL A 334 -8.71 -12.15 0.16
CA VAL A 334 -9.10 -13.44 0.74
C VAL A 334 -9.27 -13.37 2.26
N LYS A 335 -9.62 -12.21 2.80
CA LYS A 335 -9.75 -11.97 4.25
C LYS A 335 -10.73 -12.93 4.93
N ASN A 336 -11.76 -13.38 4.22
CA ASN A 336 -12.76 -14.31 4.77
C ASN A 336 -12.26 -15.75 4.84
N GLN A 337 -11.36 -16.14 3.93
CA GLN A 337 -10.81 -17.49 3.80
C GLN A 337 -9.53 -17.67 4.62
N VAL A 338 -8.60 -16.69 4.53
CA VAL A 338 -7.24 -16.82 5.07
C VAL A 338 -7.01 -15.86 6.24
N PRO A 339 -6.97 -16.34 7.49
CA PRO A 339 -6.54 -15.53 8.62
C PRO A 339 -5.02 -15.29 8.61
N LEU A 340 -4.57 -14.28 9.34
CA LEU A 340 -3.14 -14.10 9.62
C LEU A 340 -2.59 -15.33 10.38
N ALA A 341 -1.25 -15.50 10.35
CA ALA A 341 -0.60 -16.59 11.04
C ALA A 341 -0.94 -16.61 12.53
N GLY A 342 -1.27 -17.78 13.05
CA GLY A 342 -1.44 -18.04 14.47
C GLY A 342 -0.13 -17.88 15.24
N ARG A 343 -0.12 -18.25 16.52
CA ARG A 343 1.07 -18.12 17.37
C ARG A 343 2.29 -18.81 16.75
N ASN A 344 3.38 -18.06 16.65
CA ASN A 344 4.66 -18.52 16.14
C ASN A 344 5.76 -18.21 17.14
N ILE A 345 6.43 -19.25 17.65
CA ILE A 345 7.51 -19.14 18.62
C ILE A 345 8.78 -19.79 18.04
N GLY A 346 9.89 -19.09 18.13
CA GLY A 346 11.13 -19.60 17.57
C GLY A 346 12.40 -18.97 18.12
N PHE A 347 13.52 -19.54 17.68
CA PHE A 347 14.85 -19.02 17.94
C PHE A 347 15.55 -18.72 16.62
N LYS A 348 16.35 -17.66 16.65
CA LYS A 348 17.25 -17.31 15.55
C LYS A 348 18.67 -17.20 16.10
N PHE A 349 19.61 -17.82 15.41
CA PHE A 349 21.04 -17.74 15.68
C PHE A 349 21.70 -16.98 14.54
N ASN A 350 22.49 -15.97 14.88
CA ASN A 350 23.25 -15.20 13.92
C ASN A 350 24.72 -15.19 14.37
N ILE A 351 25.65 -15.58 13.50
CA ILE A 351 27.09 -15.60 13.79
C ILE A 351 27.75 -14.60 12.84
N THR A 352 28.55 -13.73 13.42
CA THR A 352 29.34 -12.72 12.70
C THR A 352 30.82 -13.04 12.89
N PHE A 353 31.57 -13.08 11.80
CA PHE A 353 33.00 -13.39 11.77
C PHE A 353 33.74 -12.53 10.74
#